data_47571c079120f08ece2b99295fdc0a0e
#
_entry.id   47571c079120f08ece2b99295fdc0a0e
#
_cell.length_a   1.000
_cell.length_b   1.000
_cell.length_c   1.000
_cell.angle_alpha   90.00
_cell.angle_beta   90.00
_cell.angle_gamma   90.00
#
_symmetry.space_group_name_H-M   'P 1'
#
loop_
_entity.id
_entity.type
_entity.pdbx_description
1 polymer ?
#
loop_
_entity_poly.entity_id
_entity_poly.type
_entity_poly.pdbx_seq_one_letter_code
_entity_poly.pdbx_strand_id
1 'polypeptide(L)'
;MNPRILVLTLSTFAFGSTAFIFAGVLETMAQDLGVATAEAGQLQTSSVLVSALLGPPLAWLLGKADRKVVLAAALGFGALANLACAMAPGFQSLLALRTLVGLAAAIAGPTASVAAAALVPPERRGSAVAMVMGGMTMAFVIGIPLGSFVGAHFGWRSTFVLAGALTAIAFAGVITLMPSVRPPPPSAGGRIALAPLLPLYAGGFLCFAANMTVNLFIAPVVRVGAGVTGAGVGVFQMVIGLGSIVGLSLGGRAGDRGEGREWLITCFLGQLLAMSLHVAATSHLTPPGLPSQLMVAMAIFIASTSLFSLMPVLSSRIIQTSQGAPLAMAVNGSVNSMGQALGSAVGGFALATVGVPGIPLSAIGISVAGLVMTILLIPRRTSPAPAGPP
;
A
#
# COMPACT_ATOMS: atom_id res chain seq x y z
N MET A 1 7.60 22.14 13.04
CA MET A 1 6.51 21.26 12.55
C MET A 1 5.36 21.28 13.56
N ASN A 2 4.11 21.32 13.10
CA ASN A 2 2.96 21.26 14.01
C ASN A 2 2.87 19.86 14.64
N PRO A 3 2.97 19.70 15.98
CA PRO A 3 2.98 18.40 16.64
C PRO A 3 1.71 17.56 16.35
N ARG A 4 0.60 18.25 16.08
CA ARG A 4 -0.67 17.59 15.72
C ARG A 4 -0.59 16.85 14.38
N ILE A 5 0.06 17.45 13.37
CA ILE A 5 0.26 16.80 12.06
C ILE A 5 1.26 15.67 12.20
N LEU A 6 2.31 15.81 13.02
CA LEU A 6 3.29 14.75 13.28
C LEU A 6 2.64 13.49 13.87
N VAL A 7 1.71 13.65 14.81
CA VAL A 7 0.98 12.52 15.41
C VAL A 7 0.08 11.81 14.37
N LEU A 8 -0.54 12.55 13.46
CA LEU A 8 -1.32 11.97 12.36
C LEU A 8 -0.41 11.23 11.37
N THR A 9 0.79 11.76 11.09
CA THR A 9 1.82 11.10 10.30
C THR A 9 2.29 9.80 10.98
N LEU A 10 2.49 9.83 12.31
CA LEU A 10 2.83 8.63 13.09
C LEU A 10 1.71 7.58 13.03
N SER A 11 0.44 8.00 13.00
CA SER A 11 -0.69 7.08 12.87
C SER A 11 -0.68 6.33 11.54
N THR A 12 -0.40 7.02 10.43
CA THR A 12 -0.29 6.40 9.10
C THR A 12 0.99 5.57 8.96
N PHE A 13 2.09 5.98 9.60
CA PHE A 13 3.31 5.19 9.71
C PHE A 13 3.05 3.87 10.45
N ALA A 14 2.38 3.90 11.60
CA ALA A 14 2.07 2.71 12.38
C ALA A 14 1.21 1.72 11.59
N PHE A 15 0.11 2.18 10.95
CA PHE A 15 -0.74 1.31 10.14
C PHE A 15 -0.04 0.81 8.88
N GLY A 16 0.74 1.63 8.20
CA GLY A 16 1.55 1.23 7.05
C GLY A 16 2.56 0.15 7.41
N SER A 17 3.25 0.30 8.54
CA SER A 17 4.16 -0.72 9.06
C SER A 17 3.41 -2.02 9.37
N THR A 18 2.32 -1.94 10.14
CA THR A 18 1.49 -3.08 10.54
C THR A 18 0.99 -3.90 9.34
N ALA A 19 0.70 -3.26 8.22
CA ALA A 19 0.19 -3.93 7.03
C ALA A 19 1.14 -5.02 6.52
N PHE A 20 2.45 -4.77 6.47
CA PHE A 20 3.45 -5.64 5.84
C PHE A 20 4.58 -6.07 6.77
N ILE A 21 4.48 -5.82 8.07
CA ILE A 21 5.57 -6.03 9.05
C ILE A 21 6.07 -7.46 9.12
N PHE A 22 5.24 -8.44 8.78
CA PHE A 22 5.55 -9.87 8.79
C PHE A 22 6.02 -10.40 7.42
N ALA A 23 5.97 -9.60 6.35
CA ALA A 23 6.28 -10.09 5.00
C ALA A 23 7.70 -10.66 4.87
N GLY A 24 8.67 -10.10 5.60
CA GLY A 24 10.05 -10.60 5.59
C GLY A 24 10.27 -11.90 6.38
N VAL A 25 9.33 -12.28 7.23
CA VAL A 25 9.38 -13.50 8.06
C VAL A 25 8.22 -14.47 7.75
N LEU A 26 7.57 -14.28 6.60
CA LEU A 26 6.40 -15.06 6.20
C LEU A 26 6.68 -16.57 6.15
N GLU A 27 7.85 -16.98 5.63
CA GLU A 27 8.23 -18.38 5.53
C GLU A 27 8.44 -19.04 6.90
N THR A 28 9.17 -18.37 7.81
CA THR A 28 9.40 -18.90 9.17
C THR A 28 8.10 -18.94 9.98
N MET A 29 7.22 -17.95 9.79
CA MET A 29 5.90 -17.93 10.40
C MET A 29 5.02 -19.08 9.89
N ALA A 30 5.02 -19.36 8.58
CA ALA A 30 4.28 -20.45 7.98
C ALA A 30 4.75 -21.81 8.52
N GLN A 31 6.06 -22.02 8.63
CA GLN A 31 6.67 -23.22 9.21
C GLN A 31 6.25 -23.43 10.67
N ASP A 32 6.33 -22.39 11.51
CA ASP A 32 5.95 -22.47 12.93
C ASP A 32 4.45 -22.75 13.14
N LEU A 33 3.61 -22.25 12.23
CA LEU A 33 2.16 -22.45 12.25
C LEU A 33 1.71 -23.77 11.56
N GLY A 34 2.63 -24.52 10.96
CA GLY A 34 2.35 -25.78 10.27
C GLY A 34 1.50 -25.61 8.99
N VAL A 35 1.62 -24.49 8.29
CA VAL A 35 0.89 -24.19 7.06
C VAL A 35 1.84 -23.90 5.90
N ALA A 36 1.32 -23.99 4.66
CA ALA A 36 2.10 -23.58 3.50
C ALA A 36 2.33 -22.05 3.49
N THR A 37 3.48 -21.60 2.96
CA THR A 37 3.77 -20.16 2.81
C THR A 37 2.70 -19.45 1.98
N ALA A 38 2.16 -20.13 0.96
CA ALA A 38 1.04 -19.64 0.15
C ALA A 38 -0.22 -19.39 0.99
N GLU A 39 -0.52 -20.30 1.93
CA GLU A 39 -1.65 -20.19 2.85
C GLU A 39 -1.43 -19.05 3.84
N ALA A 40 -0.22 -18.89 4.38
CA ALA A 40 0.14 -17.78 5.25
C ALA A 40 -0.06 -16.40 4.57
N GLY A 41 0.05 -16.32 3.24
CA GLY A 41 -0.28 -15.12 2.47
C GLY A 41 -1.74 -14.65 2.62
N GLN A 42 -2.67 -15.55 3.00
CA GLN A 42 -4.08 -15.20 3.24
C GLN A 42 -4.24 -14.21 4.41
N LEU A 43 -3.28 -14.13 5.32
CA LEU A 43 -3.26 -13.14 6.40
C LEU A 43 -3.29 -11.70 5.87
N GLN A 44 -2.61 -11.45 4.75
CA GLN A 44 -2.65 -10.16 4.08
C GLN A 44 -3.94 -9.99 3.28
N THR A 45 -4.30 -10.99 2.50
CA THR A 45 -5.51 -10.96 1.67
C THR A 45 -6.76 -10.66 2.50
N SER A 46 -6.95 -11.35 3.63
CA SER A 46 -8.11 -11.14 4.53
C SER A 46 -8.14 -9.72 5.10
N SER A 47 -7.01 -9.23 5.61
CA SER A 47 -6.90 -7.89 6.18
C SER A 47 -7.25 -6.79 5.17
N VAL A 48 -6.68 -6.88 3.96
CA VAL A 48 -6.87 -5.87 2.93
C VAL A 48 -8.25 -5.96 2.30
N LEU A 49 -8.79 -7.17 2.14
CA LEU A 49 -10.14 -7.38 1.62
C LEU A 49 -11.20 -6.77 2.54
N VAL A 50 -11.07 -7.00 3.85
CA VAL A 50 -11.97 -6.39 4.84
C VAL A 50 -11.85 -4.86 4.83
N SER A 51 -10.63 -4.32 4.74
CA SER A 51 -10.41 -2.88 4.61
C SER A 51 -11.07 -2.32 3.35
N ALA A 52 -10.99 -3.02 2.22
CA ALA A 52 -11.58 -2.60 0.95
C ALA A 52 -13.12 -2.60 1.00
N LEU A 53 -13.70 -3.66 1.54
CA LEU A 53 -15.16 -3.85 1.57
C LEU A 53 -15.84 -2.97 2.63
N LEU A 54 -15.25 -2.87 3.82
CA LEU A 54 -15.85 -2.15 4.94
C LEU A 54 -15.41 -0.69 5.04
N GLY A 55 -14.34 -0.29 4.35
CA GLY A 55 -13.87 1.11 4.37
C GLY A 55 -14.95 2.13 3.99
N PRO A 56 -15.62 2.03 2.83
CA PRO A 56 -16.66 2.98 2.44
C PRO A 56 -17.88 3.00 3.37
N PRO A 57 -18.48 1.85 3.76
CA PRO A 57 -19.59 1.86 4.72
C PRO A 57 -19.20 2.43 6.09
N LEU A 58 -18.01 2.11 6.59
CA LEU A 58 -17.54 2.66 7.87
C LEU A 58 -17.26 4.16 7.78
N ALA A 59 -16.67 4.63 6.68
CA ALA A 59 -16.47 6.05 6.43
C ALA A 59 -17.80 6.81 6.40
N TRP A 60 -18.85 6.23 5.83
CA TRP A 60 -20.20 6.79 5.84
C TRP A 60 -20.82 6.78 7.25
N LEU A 61 -20.79 5.65 7.94
CA LEU A 61 -21.35 5.48 9.29
C LEU A 61 -20.70 6.42 10.30
N LEU A 62 -19.35 6.51 10.25
CA LEU A 62 -18.56 7.33 11.16
C LEU A 62 -18.36 8.77 10.64
N GLY A 63 -18.99 9.10 9.52
CA GLY A 63 -18.83 10.39 8.84
C GLY A 63 -19.18 11.61 9.69
N LYS A 64 -20.09 11.47 10.64
CA LYS A 64 -20.53 12.54 11.57
C LYS A 64 -19.78 12.54 12.90
N ALA A 65 -19.00 11.51 13.20
CA ALA A 65 -18.28 11.37 14.45
C ALA A 65 -17.04 12.27 14.53
N ASP A 66 -16.64 12.60 15.75
CA ASP A 66 -15.40 13.33 16.00
C ASP A 66 -14.18 12.54 15.50
N ARG A 67 -13.34 13.15 14.67
CA ARG A 67 -12.17 12.52 14.04
C ARG A 67 -11.14 12.04 15.07
N LYS A 68 -11.00 12.75 16.21
CA LYS A 68 -10.14 12.32 17.31
C LYS A 68 -10.62 10.99 17.89
N VAL A 69 -11.92 10.90 18.20
CA VAL A 69 -12.50 9.70 18.80
C VAL A 69 -12.42 8.51 17.85
N VAL A 70 -12.76 8.71 16.58
CA VAL A 70 -12.69 7.66 15.54
C VAL A 70 -11.26 7.16 15.34
N LEU A 71 -10.30 8.06 15.23
CA LEU A 71 -8.90 7.69 15.04
C LEU A 71 -8.31 7.02 16.29
N ALA A 72 -8.62 7.53 17.48
CA ALA A 72 -8.19 6.92 18.74
C ALA A 72 -8.78 5.51 18.90
N ALA A 73 -10.06 5.33 18.62
CA ALA A 73 -10.70 4.01 18.67
C ALA A 73 -10.05 3.03 17.68
N ALA A 74 -9.79 3.45 16.43
CA ALA A 74 -9.11 2.63 15.44
C ALA A 74 -7.68 2.26 15.86
N LEU A 75 -6.90 3.21 16.40
CA LEU A 75 -5.55 2.96 16.88
C LEU A 75 -5.53 2.07 18.13
N GLY A 76 -6.37 2.33 19.11
CA GLY A 76 -6.48 1.50 20.33
C GLY A 76 -6.88 0.07 20.00
N PHE A 77 -7.93 -0.10 19.18
CA PHE A 77 -8.37 -1.41 18.72
C PHE A 77 -7.28 -2.11 17.88
N GLY A 78 -6.62 -1.40 16.96
CA GLY A 78 -5.53 -1.92 16.15
C GLY A 78 -4.32 -2.34 16.99
N ALA A 79 -3.97 -1.60 18.05
CA ALA A 79 -2.90 -1.95 18.98
C ALA A 79 -3.22 -3.26 19.71
N LEU A 80 -4.41 -3.38 20.29
CA LEU A 80 -4.87 -4.60 20.98
C LEU A 80 -4.93 -5.79 20.02
N ALA A 81 -5.45 -5.61 18.81
CA ALA A 81 -5.52 -6.68 17.82
C ALA A 81 -4.12 -7.16 17.38
N ASN A 82 -3.14 -6.26 17.21
CA ASN A 82 -1.76 -6.64 16.92
C ASN A 82 -1.10 -7.39 18.07
N LEU A 83 -1.29 -6.94 19.32
CA LEU A 83 -0.78 -7.67 20.49
C LEU A 83 -1.43 -9.05 20.61
N ALA A 84 -2.71 -9.16 20.33
CA ALA A 84 -3.40 -10.46 20.29
C ALA A 84 -2.84 -11.36 19.15
N CYS A 85 -2.45 -10.81 17.99
CA CYS A 85 -1.78 -11.56 16.94
C CYS A 85 -0.47 -12.22 17.43
N ALA A 86 0.30 -11.53 18.28
CA ALA A 86 1.51 -12.09 18.87
C ALA A 86 1.23 -13.31 19.78
N MET A 87 0.04 -13.37 20.35
CA MET A 87 -0.40 -14.44 21.26
C MET A 87 -1.22 -15.54 20.55
N ALA A 88 -1.42 -15.45 19.25
CA ALA A 88 -2.24 -16.38 18.49
C ALA A 88 -1.72 -17.82 18.61
N PRO A 89 -2.57 -18.77 19.05
CA PRO A 89 -2.16 -20.17 19.24
C PRO A 89 -2.00 -20.94 17.92
N GLY A 90 -2.56 -20.46 16.81
CA GLY A 90 -2.50 -21.13 15.52
C GLY A 90 -2.96 -20.22 14.38
N PHE A 91 -2.89 -20.76 13.16
CA PHE A 91 -3.16 -20.01 11.93
C PHE A 91 -4.56 -19.40 11.87
N GLN A 92 -5.61 -20.17 12.23
CA GLN A 92 -6.99 -19.70 12.13
C GLN A 92 -7.27 -18.50 13.06
N SER A 93 -6.75 -18.55 14.29
CA SER A 93 -6.86 -17.44 15.24
C SER A 93 -6.10 -16.21 14.76
N LEU A 94 -4.89 -16.42 14.20
CA LEU A 94 -4.11 -15.33 13.62
C LEU A 94 -4.83 -14.70 12.42
N LEU A 95 -5.45 -15.52 11.56
CA LEU A 95 -6.23 -15.05 10.41
C LEU A 95 -7.41 -14.17 10.84
N ALA A 96 -8.17 -14.62 11.84
CA ALA A 96 -9.29 -13.84 12.40
C ALA A 96 -8.79 -12.51 12.99
N LEU A 97 -7.72 -12.52 13.76
CA LEU A 97 -7.14 -11.31 14.36
C LEU A 97 -6.59 -10.35 13.29
N ARG A 98 -5.95 -10.86 12.24
CA ARG A 98 -5.49 -10.04 11.10
C ARG A 98 -6.66 -9.38 10.36
N THR A 99 -7.79 -10.06 10.26
CA THR A 99 -9.03 -9.49 9.71
C THR A 99 -9.51 -8.29 10.55
N LEU A 100 -9.43 -8.39 11.88
CA LEU A 100 -9.73 -7.28 12.79
C LEU A 100 -8.74 -6.11 12.67
N VAL A 101 -7.46 -6.39 12.47
CA VAL A 101 -6.45 -5.34 12.17
C VAL A 101 -6.80 -4.61 10.87
N GLY A 102 -7.26 -5.34 9.84
CA GLY A 102 -7.74 -4.77 8.59
C GLY A 102 -8.94 -3.84 8.77
N LEU A 103 -9.85 -4.17 9.68
CA LEU A 103 -10.98 -3.31 10.03
C LEU A 103 -10.53 -1.97 10.64
N ALA A 104 -9.55 -1.99 11.54
CA ALA A 104 -8.97 -0.78 12.12
C ALA A 104 -8.28 0.08 11.04
N ALA A 105 -7.53 -0.56 10.15
CA ALA A 105 -6.80 0.10 9.05
C ALA A 105 -7.75 0.81 8.06
N ALA A 106 -8.94 0.22 7.80
CA ALA A 106 -9.96 0.79 6.92
C ALA A 106 -10.38 2.21 7.32
N ILE A 107 -10.35 2.50 8.61
CA ILE A 107 -10.83 3.76 9.19
C ILE A 107 -9.70 4.75 9.41
N ALA A 108 -8.53 4.27 9.83
CA ALA A 108 -7.47 5.12 10.37
C ALA A 108 -6.85 6.06 9.32
N GLY A 109 -6.47 5.56 8.14
CA GLY A 109 -5.82 6.35 7.10
C GLY A 109 -6.68 7.51 6.60
N PRO A 110 -7.92 7.24 6.14
CA PRO A 110 -8.84 8.30 5.72
C PRO A 110 -9.13 9.31 6.82
N THR A 111 -9.35 8.85 8.07
CA THR A 111 -9.63 9.73 9.21
C THR A 111 -8.45 10.64 9.53
N ALA A 112 -7.22 10.11 9.51
CA ALA A 112 -6.01 10.91 9.74
C ALA A 112 -5.84 11.99 8.66
N SER A 113 -6.09 11.68 7.39
CA SER A 113 -5.99 12.63 6.28
C SER A 113 -7.02 13.76 6.38
N VAL A 114 -8.28 13.41 6.70
CA VAL A 114 -9.36 14.41 6.90
C VAL A 114 -9.06 15.30 8.10
N ALA A 115 -8.59 14.71 9.20
CA ALA A 115 -8.19 15.46 10.39
C ALA A 115 -7.04 16.42 10.10
N ALA A 116 -6.03 16.00 9.34
CA ALA A 116 -4.91 16.86 8.96
C ALA A 116 -5.38 18.08 8.17
N ALA A 117 -6.25 17.89 7.19
CA ALA A 117 -6.82 18.96 6.39
C ALA A 117 -7.64 19.97 7.23
N ALA A 118 -8.32 19.47 8.28
CA ALA A 118 -9.14 20.32 9.17
C ALA A 118 -8.31 21.11 10.20
N LEU A 119 -7.08 20.68 10.49
CA LEU A 119 -6.20 21.32 11.50
C LEU A 119 -5.32 22.45 10.96
N VAL A 120 -5.42 22.75 9.66
CA VAL A 120 -4.61 23.78 8.99
C VAL A 120 -5.47 24.69 8.11
N PRO A 121 -5.00 25.92 7.82
CA PRO A 121 -5.67 26.82 6.88
C PRO A 121 -5.82 26.22 5.47
N PRO A 122 -6.81 26.66 4.67
CA PRO A 122 -7.11 26.09 3.35
C PRO A 122 -5.89 25.97 2.42
N GLU A 123 -4.98 26.96 2.46
CA GLU A 123 -3.78 27.04 1.60
C GLU A 123 -2.76 25.95 1.93
N ARG A 124 -2.81 25.37 3.13
CA ARG A 124 -1.87 24.35 3.62
C ARG A 124 -2.46 22.94 3.70
N ARG A 125 -3.73 22.76 3.33
CA ARG A 125 -4.41 21.44 3.43
C ARG A 125 -3.72 20.37 2.63
N GLY A 126 -3.34 20.65 1.40
CA GLY A 126 -2.63 19.71 0.54
C GLY A 126 -1.30 19.26 1.16
N SER A 127 -0.51 20.19 1.66
CA SER A 127 0.78 19.90 2.32
C SER A 127 0.60 19.08 3.60
N ALA A 128 -0.44 19.36 4.41
CA ALA A 128 -0.71 18.60 5.63
C ALA A 128 -1.13 17.14 5.32
N VAL A 129 -2.00 16.95 4.33
CA VAL A 129 -2.40 15.61 3.87
C VAL A 129 -1.20 14.86 3.28
N ALA A 130 -0.38 15.53 2.46
CA ALA A 130 0.83 14.92 1.91
C ALA A 130 1.81 14.47 3.01
N MET A 131 1.98 15.26 4.07
CA MET A 131 2.81 14.90 5.22
C MET A 131 2.27 13.67 5.95
N VAL A 132 0.96 13.58 6.16
CA VAL A 132 0.31 12.41 6.77
C VAL A 132 0.48 11.17 5.89
N MET A 133 0.29 11.30 4.57
CA MET A 133 0.54 10.20 3.63
C MET A 133 2.02 9.81 3.57
N GLY A 134 2.93 10.74 3.83
CA GLY A 134 4.37 10.47 3.99
C GLY A 134 4.68 9.46 5.10
N GLY A 135 3.83 9.34 6.12
CA GLY A 135 3.92 8.30 7.14
C GLY A 135 3.87 6.89 6.55
N MET A 136 3.00 6.65 5.55
CA MET A 136 2.94 5.38 4.83
C MET A 136 4.26 5.10 4.07
N THR A 137 4.84 6.12 3.41
CA THR A 137 6.13 5.98 2.73
C THR A 137 7.24 5.64 3.72
N MET A 138 7.27 6.29 4.89
CA MET A 138 8.22 5.98 5.97
C MET A 138 8.05 4.56 6.50
N ALA A 139 6.83 4.01 6.47
CA ALA A 139 6.60 2.61 6.84
C ALA A 139 7.32 1.64 5.89
N PHE A 140 7.34 1.91 4.59
CA PHE A 140 8.09 1.11 3.62
C PHE A 140 9.61 1.26 3.79
N VAL A 141 10.10 2.46 4.15
CA VAL A 141 11.55 2.73 4.31
C VAL A 141 12.10 2.14 5.61
N ILE A 142 11.35 2.25 6.71
CA ILE A 142 11.85 1.94 8.07
C ILE A 142 10.99 0.85 8.73
N GLY A 143 9.66 1.00 8.72
CA GLY A 143 8.76 0.17 9.53
C GLY A 143 8.78 -1.30 9.13
N ILE A 144 8.70 -1.60 7.85
CA ILE A 144 8.68 -2.96 7.31
C ILE A 144 10.05 -3.63 7.44
N PRO A 145 11.18 -3.00 7.05
CA PRO A 145 12.52 -3.55 7.30
C PRO A 145 12.81 -3.80 8.78
N LEU A 146 12.40 -2.87 9.65
CA LEU A 146 12.53 -3.04 11.10
C LEU A 146 11.75 -4.26 11.60
N GLY A 147 10.54 -4.48 11.08
CA GLY A 147 9.75 -5.67 11.37
C GLY A 147 10.45 -6.96 10.95
N SER A 148 11.03 -6.99 9.75
CA SER A 148 11.80 -8.13 9.25
C SER A 148 13.03 -8.40 10.08
N PHE A 149 13.77 -7.35 10.49
CA PHE A 149 14.93 -7.45 11.38
C PHE A 149 14.54 -8.00 12.75
N VAL A 150 13.53 -7.43 13.38
CA VAL A 150 13.04 -7.85 14.71
C VAL A 150 12.52 -9.30 14.65
N GLY A 151 11.76 -9.63 13.62
CA GLY A 151 11.22 -10.98 13.45
C GLY A 151 12.27 -12.03 13.17
N ALA A 152 13.35 -11.69 12.46
CA ALA A 152 14.45 -12.61 12.19
C ALA A 152 15.29 -12.92 13.46
N HIS A 153 15.40 -11.97 14.40
CA HIS A 153 16.21 -12.14 15.61
C HIS A 153 15.42 -12.64 16.82
N PHE A 154 14.16 -12.21 16.95
CA PHE A 154 13.32 -12.46 18.12
C PHE A 154 12.09 -13.34 17.82
N GLY A 155 12.01 -13.89 16.62
CA GLY A 155 10.90 -14.69 16.15
C GLY A 155 9.73 -13.84 15.60
N TRP A 156 8.92 -14.43 14.73
CA TRP A 156 7.85 -13.72 13.99
C TRP A 156 6.78 -13.06 14.89
N ARG A 157 6.53 -13.60 16.08
CA ARG A 157 5.57 -13.04 17.03
C ARG A 157 5.99 -11.64 17.49
N SER A 158 7.29 -11.37 17.60
CA SER A 158 7.83 -10.07 17.97
C SER A 158 7.52 -8.97 16.96
N THR A 159 7.27 -9.31 15.69
CA THR A 159 6.83 -8.33 14.67
C THR A 159 5.46 -7.76 15.01
N PHE A 160 4.55 -8.57 15.52
CA PHE A 160 3.22 -8.13 15.96
C PHE A 160 3.27 -7.36 17.28
N VAL A 161 4.19 -7.69 18.19
CA VAL A 161 4.45 -6.87 19.38
C VAL A 161 4.93 -5.47 18.97
N LEU A 162 5.88 -5.39 18.02
CA LEU A 162 6.36 -4.13 17.48
C LEU A 162 5.24 -3.34 16.81
N ALA A 163 4.38 -4.00 16.01
CA ALA A 163 3.23 -3.37 15.38
C ALA A 163 2.25 -2.80 16.42
N GLY A 164 1.97 -3.59 17.46
CA GLY A 164 1.13 -3.16 18.59
C GLY A 164 1.71 -1.97 19.33
N ALA A 165 3.03 -1.99 19.61
CA ALA A 165 3.73 -0.88 20.27
C ALA A 165 3.71 0.41 19.43
N LEU A 166 4.01 0.34 18.13
CA LEU A 166 3.94 1.50 17.23
C LEU A 166 2.53 2.10 17.19
N THR A 167 1.52 1.23 17.11
CA THR A 167 0.11 1.65 17.07
C THR A 167 -0.34 2.25 18.43
N ALA A 168 0.14 1.69 19.56
CA ALA A 168 -0.13 2.21 20.90
C ALA A 168 0.54 3.58 21.13
N ILE A 169 1.77 3.79 20.64
CA ILE A 169 2.44 5.10 20.69
C ILE A 169 1.65 6.13 19.87
N ALA A 170 1.19 5.76 18.69
CA ALA A 170 0.34 6.63 17.87
C ALA A 170 -1.00 6.94 18.57
N PHE A 171 -1.62 5.96 19.21
CA PHE A 171 -2.82 6.12 20.04
C PHE A 171 -2.61 7.14 21.16
N ALA A 172 -1.55 6.96 21.95
CA ALA A 172 -1.20 7.87 23.05
C ALA A 172 -0.97 9.30 22.52
N GLY A 173 -0.29 9.44 21.38
CA GLY A 173 -0.09 10.74 20.73
C GLY A 173 -1.41 11.40 20.30
N VAL A 174 -2.33 10.64 19.71
CA VAL A 174 -3.66 11.17 19.31
C VAL A 174 -4.48 11.61 20.52
N ILE A 175 -4.50 10.81 21.58
CA ILE A 175 -5.24 11.16 22.82
C ILE A 175 -4.70 12.46 23.41
N THR A 176 -3.39 12.61 23.50
CA THR A 176 -2.74 13.74 24.22
C THR A 176 -2.65 15.01 23.38
N LEU A 177 -2.32 14.92 22.10
CA LEU A 177 -1.93 16.08 21.28
C LEU A 177 -3.00 16.51 20.27
N MET A 178 -3.93 15.62 19.89
CA MET A 178 -4.94 15.95 18.89
C MET A 178 -6.17 16.60 19.57
N PRO A 179 -6.63 17.78 19.11
CA PRO A 179 -7.90 18.37 19.56
C PRO A 179 -9.10 17.60 18.97
N SER A 180 -10.28 17.83 19.53
CA SER A 180 -11.55 17.42 18.93
C SER A 180 -11.72 18.08 17.55
N VAL A 181 -12.01 17.25 16.54
CA VAL A 181 -12.20 17.69 15.15
C VAL A 181 -13.52 17.15 14.65
N ARG A 182 -14.54 17.99 14.69
CA ARG A 182 -15.86 17.65 14.14
C ARG A 182 -15.88 17.91 12.63
N PRO A 183 -16.44 16.98 11.83
CA PRO A 183 -16.57 17.20 10.39
C PRO A 183 -17.54 18.37 10.12
N PRO A 184 -17.31 19.14 9.05
CA PRO A 184 -18.31 20.07 8.56
C PRO A 184 -19.57 19.31 8.13
N PRO A 185 -20.75 19.98 8.13
CA PRO A 185 -21.97 19.39 7.62
C PRO A 185 -21.73 18.81 6.22
N PRO A 186 -22.37 17.68 5.86
CA PRO A 186 -22.21 17.11 4.53
C PRO A 186 -22.60 18.14 3.47
N SER A 187 -21.68 18.53 2.62
CA SER A 187 -22.02 19.24 1.39
C SER A 187 -22.85 18.30 0.54
N ALA A 188 -23.95 18.79 -0.03
CA ALA A 188 -24.78 18.02 -0.95
C ALA A 188 -23.89 17.52 -2.11
N GLY A 189 -23.48 16.27 -2.05
CA GLY A 189 -22.61 15.65 -3.02
C GLY A 189 -23.30 15.58 -4.37
N GLY A 190 -22.77 16.24 -5.39
CA GLY A 190 -23.21 16.07 -6.76
C GLY A 190 -23.13 14.59 -7.19
N ARG A 191 -24.01 14.18 -8.10
CA ARG A 191 -23.93 12.84 -8.73
C ARG A 191 -22.59 12.69 -9.44
N ILE A 192 -21.77 11.73 -8.99
CA ILE A 192 -20.51 11.43 -9.67
C ILE A 192 -20.80 10.55 -10.88
N ALA A 193 -20.36 10.99 -12.05
CA ALA A 193 -20.32 10.13 -13.23
C ALA A 193 -19.19 9.11 -13.04
N LEU A 194 -19.53 7.85 -12.75
CA LEU A 194 -18.53 6.79 -12.52
C LEU A 194 -17.88 6.30 -13.81
N ALA A 195 -18.60 6.33 -14.93
CA ALA A 195 -18.11 5.78 -16.19
C ALA A 195 -16.73 6.32 -16.65
N PRO A 196 -16.42 7.62 -16.62
CA PRO A 196 -15.11 8.13 -17.00
C PRO A 196 -14.01 7.82 -15.98
N LEU A 197 -14.35 7.42 -14.73
CA LEU A 197 -13.42 7.05 -13.69
C LEU A 197 -13.03 5.57 -13.72
N LEU A 198 -13.86 4.70 -14.32
CA LEU A 198 -13.64 3.26 -14.36
C LEU A 198 -12.26 2.86 -14.91
N PRO A 199 -11.76 3.41 -16.05
CA PRO A 199 -10.45 3.07 -16.55
C PRO A 199 -9.31 3.48 -15.60
N LEU A 200 -9.48 4.61 -14.89
CA LEU A 200 -8.49 5.08 -13.92
C LEU A 200 -8.46 4.17 -12.69
N TYR A 201 -9.62 3.78 -12.18
CA TYR A 201 -9.73 2.83 -11.07
C TYR A 201 -9.16 1.46 -11.44
N ALA A 202 -9.46 0.96 -12.63
CA ALA A 202 -8.93 -0.32 -13.12
C ALA A 202 -7.40 -0.26 -13.28
N GLY A 203 -6.85 0.87 -13.72
CA GLY A 203 -5.40 1.09 -13.77
C GLY A 203 -4.74 0.99 -12.40
N GLY A 204 -5.29 1.66 -11.39
CA GLY A 204 -4.83 1.55 -10.00
C GLY A 204 -4.94 0.12 -9.48
N PHE A 205 -6.10 -0.51 -9.65
CA PHE A 205 -6.36 -1.89 -9.24
C PHE A 205 -5.32 -2.87 -9.81
N LEU A 206 -5.10 -2.86 -11.13
CA LEU A 206 -4.17 -3.78 -11.79
C LEU A 206 -2.72 -3.51 -11.42
N CYS A 207 -2.34 -2.24 -11.24
CA CYS A 207 -0.99 -1.88 -10.81
C CYS A 207 -0.71 -2.36 -9.39
N PHE A 208 -1.64 -2.16 -8.44
CA PHE A 208 -1.51 -2.68 -7.09
C PHE A 208 -1.54 -4.21 -7.07
N ALA A 209 -2.40 -4.85 -7.86
CA ALA A 209 -2.45 -6.31 -7.94
C ALA A 209 -1.11 -6.88 -8.41
N ALA A 210 -0.56 -6.39 -9.52
CA ALA A 210 0.72 -6.86 -10.04
C ALA A 210 1.86 -6.69 -9.02
N ASN A 211 1.92 -5.54 -8.35
CA ASN A 211 2.98 -5.24 -7.38
C ASN A 211 2.85 -6.11 -6.11
N MET A 212 1.63 -6.27 -5.57
CA MET A 212 1.39 -7.05 -4.36
C MET A 212 1.56 -8.55 -4.54
N THR A 213 1.40 -9.06 -5.76
CA THR A 213 1.73 -10.46 -6.11
C THR A 213 3.16 -10.82 -5.69
N VAL A 214 4.11 -9.91 -5.88
CA VAL A 214 5.53 -10.13 -5.51
C VAL A 214 5.84 -9.64 -4.10
N ASN A 215 5.38 -8.45 -3.72
CA ASN A 215 5.78 -7.81 -2.46
C ASN A 215 5.38 -8.58 -1.21
N LEU A 216 4.24 -9.26 -1.19
CA LEU A 216 3.86 -10.10 -0.05
C LEU A 216 4.81 -11.29 0.11
N PHE A 217 5.23 -11.88 -0.99
CA PHE A 217 6.12 -13.03 -1.04
C PHE A 217 7.57 -12.64 -1.31
N ILE A 218 7.97 -11.45 -0.83
CA ILE A 218 9.32 -10.92 -1.06
C ILE A 218 10.41 -11.82 -0.44
N ALA A 219 10.14 -12.47 0.71
CA ALA A 219 11.10 -13.34 1.36
C ALA A 219 11.47 -14.56 0.49
N PRO A 220 10.53 -15.40 -0.01
CA PRO A 220 10.87 -16.48 -0.93
C PRO A 220 11.48 -15.99 -2.24
N VAL A 221 11.04 -14.84 -2.79
CA VAL A 221 11.61 -14.27 -4.02
C VAL A 221 13.07 -13.85 -3.82
N VAL A 222 13.40 -13.18 -2.72
CA VAL A 222 14.78 -12.79 -2.37
C VAL A 222 15.63 -14.03 -2.05
N ARG A 223 15.09 -15.01 -1.34
CA ARG A 223 15.80 -16.25 -1.02
C ARG A 223 16.19 -17.02 -2.28
N VAL A 224 15.26 -17.24 -3.19
CA VAL A 224 15.52 -18.01 -4.42
C VAL A 224 16.31 -17.19 -5.44
N GLY A 225 15.93 -15.92 -5.63
CA GLY A 225 16.52 -15.05 -6.64
C GLY A 225 17.86 -14.44 -6.26
N ALA A 226 18.12 -14.16 -4.97
CA ALA A 226 19.34 -13.50 -4.50
C ALA A 226 20.17 -14.34 -3.53
N GLY A 227 19.67 -15.51 -3.08
CA GLY A 227 20.35 -16.36 -2.09
C GLY A 227 20.41 -15.75 -0.69
N VAL A 228 19.54 -14.77 -0.35
CA VAL A 228 19.57 -14.02 0.91
C VAL A 228 18.38 -14.41 1.77
N THR A 229 18.63 -14.62 3.07
CA THR A 229 17.63 -15.03 4.06
C THR A 229 17.70 -14.20 5.33
N GLY A 230 16.76 -14.41 6.24
CA GLY A 230 16.75 -13.79 7.56
C GLY A 230 16.71 -12.26 7.50
N ALA A 231 17.52 -11.59 8.32
CA ALA A 231 17.60 -10.13 8.40
C ALA A 231 17.99 -9.46 7.06
N GLY A 232 18.70 -10.17 6.17
CA GLY A 232 19.08 -9.68 4.86
C GLY A 232 17.89 -9.34 3.97
N VAL A 233 16.74 -10.00 4.13
CA VAL A 233 15.51 -9.67 3.43
C VAL A 233 15.07 -8.23 3.74
N GLY A 234 15.30 -7.75 4.97
CA GLY A 234 15.00 -6.39 5.37
C GLY A 234 15.76 -5.33 4.55
N VAL A 235 16.99 -5.64 4.12
CA VAL A 235 17.78 -4.74 3.25
C VAL A 235 17.09 -4.59 1.89
N PHE A 236 16.59 -5.67 1.31
CA PHE A 236 15.83 -5.61 0.05
C PHE A 236 14.50 -4.85 0.22
N GLN A 237 13.86 -4.96 1.38
CA GLN A 237 12.66 -4.18 1.68
C GLN A 237 12.95 -2.67 1.80
N MET A 238 14.14 -2.24 2.27
CA MET A 238 14.54 -0.83 2.24
C MET A 238 14.60 -0.28 0.82
N VAL A 239 14.94 -1.12 -0.17
CA VAL A 239 14.93 -0.73 -1.59
C VAL A 239 13.51 -0.37 -2.06
N ILE A 240 12.46 -1.05 -1.52
CA ILE A 240 11.05 -0.66 -1.76
C ILE A 240 10.82 0.79 -1.30
N GLY A 241 11.31 1.11 -0.11
CA GLY A 241 11.20 2.46 0.45
C GLY A 241 11.91 3.53 -0.41
N LEU A 242 13.13 3.25 -0.83
CA LEU A 242 13.88 4.15 -1.73
C LEU A 242 13.16 4.35 -3.06
N GLY A 243 12.68 3.27 -3.68
CA GLY A 243 11.89 3.34 -4.91
C GLY A 243 10.59 4.13 -4.72
N SER A 244 9.94 4.02 -3.55
CA SER A 244 8.72 4.79 -3.25
C SER A 244 8.96 6.30 -3.20
N ILE A 245 10.06 6.75 -2.61
CA ILE A 245 10.44 8.18 -2.55
C ILE A 245 10.68 8.72 -3.96
N VAL A 246 11.47 8.00 -4.75
CA VAL A 246 11.76 8.37 -6.15
C VAL A 246 10.46 8.37 -6.97
N GLY A 247 9.64 7.32 -6.83
CA GLY A 247 8.36 7.18 -7.51
C GLY A 247 7.40 8.34 -7.23
N LEU A 248 7.18 8.67 -5.96
CA LEU A 248 6.32 9.79 -5.57
C LEU A 248 6.82 11.13 -6.16
N SER A 249 8.13 11.35 -6.17
CA SER A 249 8.73 12.57 -6.73
C SER A 249 8.52 12.66 -8.25
N LEU A 250 8.74 11.57 -8.98
CA LEU A 250 8.55 11.51 -10.42
C LEU A 250 7.08 11.62 -10.80
N GLY A 251 6.21 10.87 -10.12
CA GLY A 251 4.77 10.89 -10.36
C GLY A 251 4.12 12.23 -10.02
N GLY A 252 4.60 12.93 -8.98
CA GLY A 252 4.17 14.28 -8.67
C GLY A 252 4.44 15.25 -9.83
N ARG A 253 5.67 15.24 -10.34
CA ARG A 253 6.06 16.08 -11.49
C ARG A 253 5.29 15.75 -12.76
N ALA A 254 5.06 14.45 -13.02
CA ALA A 254 4.28 14.01 -14.18
C ALA A 254 2.79 14.41 -14.05
N GLY A 255 2.23 14.33 -12.85
CA GLY A 255 0.87 14.78 -12.55
C GLY A 255 0.70 16.29 -12.77
N ASP A 256 1.67 17.11 -12.34
CA ASP A 256 1.68 18.55 -12.54
C ASP A 256 1.77 18.93 -14.03
N ARG A 257 2.52 18.17 -14.83
CA ARG A 257 2.61 18.36 -16.29
C ARG A 257 1.39 17.85 -17.05
N GLY A 258 0.51 17.11 -16.38
CA GLY A 258 -0.67 16.52 -17.00
C GLY A 258 -0.38 15.30 -17.88
N GLU A 259 0.79 14.68 -17.75
CA GLU A 259 1.24 13.49 -18.49
C GLU A 259 0.51 12.21 -18.02
N GLY A 260 -0.82 12.20 -18.06
CA GLY A 260 -1.60 11.14 -17.40
C GLY A 260 -1.46 9.77 -18.05
N ARG A 261 -1.84 9.62 -19.35
CA ARG A 261 -1.87 8.33 -20.04
C ARG A 261 -0.46 7.79 -20.31
N GLU A 262 0.40 8.65 -20.81
CA GLU A 262 1.79 8.33 -21.16
C GLU A 262 2.56 7.86 -19.91
N TRP A 263 2.34 8.51 -18.79
CA TRP A 263 2.96 8.13 -17.52
C TRP A 263 2.43 6.78 -16.98
N LEU A 264 1.12 6.52 -17.11
CA LEU A 264 0.54 5.22 -16.76
C LEU A 264 1.14 4.09 -17.60
N ILE A 265 1.34 4.31 -18.92
CA ILE A 265 2.01 3.36 -19.80
C ILE A 265 3.45 3.12 -19.31
N THR A 266 4.20 4.19 -19.01
CA THR A 266 5.58 4.09 -18.48
C THR A 266 5.61 3.29 -17.17
N CYS A 267 4.65 3.48 -16.27
CA CYS A 267 4.55 2.72 -15.03
C CYS A 267 4.33 1.22 -15.29
N PHE A 268 3.42 0.85 -16.21
CA PHE A 268 3.20 -0.55 -16.53
C PHE A 268 4.40 -1.18 -17.28
N LEU A 269 5.07 -0.45 -18.15
CA LEU A 269 6.32 -0.92 -18.78
C LEU A 269 7.43 -1.11 -17.73
N GLY A 270 7.55 -0.20 -16.77
CA GLY A 270 8.47 -0.36 -15.64
C GLY A 270 8.14 -1.59 -14.79
N GLN A 271 6.86 -1.83 -14.52
CA GLN A 271 6.44 -3.05 -13.82
C GLN A 271 6.77 -4.32 -14.63
N LEU A 272 6.51 -4.35 -15.92
CA LEU A 272 6.83 -5.48 -16.78
C LEU A 272 8.35 -5.77 -16.78
N LEU A 273 9.17 -4.73 -16.90
CA LEU A 273 10.63 -4.88 -16.79
C LEU A 273 11.02 -5.46 -15.42
N ALA A 274 10.49 -4.92 -14.33
CA ALA A 274 10.78 -5.38 -12.99
C ALA A 274 10.39 -6.85 -12.78
N MET A 275 9.19 -7.24 -13.23
CA MET A 275 8.72 -8.62 -13.11
C MET A 275 9.54 -9.58 -13.96
N SER A 276 9.98 -9.16 -15.15
CA SER A 276 10.88 -9.94 -16.01
C SER A 276 12.25 -10.17 -15.36
N LEU A 277 12.79 -9.15 -14.68
CA LEU A 277 14.03 -9.29 -13.90
C LEU A 277 13.83 -10.25 -12.72
N HIS A 278 12.70 -10.22 -12.03
CA HIS A 278 12.40 -11.19 -10.98
C HIS A 278 12.27 -12.62 -11.52
N VAL A 279 11.62 -12.82 -12.68
CA VAL A 279 11.57 -14.14 -13.34
C VAL A 279 12.98 -14.62 -13.64
N ALA A 280 13.83 -13.77 -14.26
CA ALA A 280 15.21 -14.13 -14.59
C ALA A 280 16.02 -14.54 -13.35
N ALA A 281 15.86 -13.80 -12.22
CA ALA A 281 16.54 -14.12 -10.97
C ALA A 281 16.04 -15.45 -10.36
N THR A 282 14.73 -15.62 -10.27
CA THR A 282 14.13 -16.80 -9.62
C THR A 282 14.21 -18.08 -10.46
N SER A 283 14.46 -17.94 -11.77
CA SER A 283 14.72 -19.06 -12.70
C SER A 283 16.21 -19.36 -12.87
N HIS A 284 17.07 -18.75 -12.04
CA HIS A 284 18.53 -18.96 -12.07
C HIS A 284 19.20 -18.68 -13.43
N LEU A 285 18.63 -17.73 -14.20
CA LEU A 285 19.24 -17.29 -15.47
C LEU A 285 20.46 -16.39 -15.28
N THR A 286 20.72 -15.95 -14.05
CA THR A 286 21.89 -15.16 -13.66
C THR A 286 22.80 -15.96 -12.73
N PRO A 287 24.13 -15.75 -12.79
CA PRO A 287 25.06 -16.35 -11.85
C PRO A 287 24.70 -16.00 -10.41
N PRO A 288 24.79 -16.96 -9.46
CA PRO A 288 24.54 -16.68 -8.04
C PRO A 288 25.56 -15.68 -7.47
N GLY A 289 25.16 -14.98 -6.40
CA GLY A 289 26.00 -13.98 -5.74
C GLY A 289 25.63 -12.55 -6.09
N LEU A 290 26.61 -11.66 -6.15
CA LEU A 290 26.38 -10.21 -6.32
C LEU A 290 25.56 -9.84 -7.57
N PRO A 291 25.77 -10.45 -8.76
CA PRO A 291 24.97 -10.12 -9.95
C PRO A 291 23.47 -10.38 -9.74
N SER A 292 23.13 -11.54 -9.17
CA SER A 292 21.76 -11.92 -8.87
C SER A 292 21.13 -11.02 -7.79
N GLN A 293 21.90 -10.66 -6.75
CA GLN A 293 21.44 -9.73 -5.70
C GLN A 293 21.14 -8.34 -6.26
N LEU A 294 22.03 -7.80 -7.11
CA LEU A 294 21.83 -6.52 -7.76
C LEU A 294 20.62 -6.55 -8.69
N MET A 295 20.40 -7.65 -9.41
CA MET A 295 19.25 -7.80 -10.30
C MET A 295 17.93 -7.80 -9.52
N VAL A 296 17.84 -8.53 -8.41
CA VAL A 296 16.66 -8.53 -7.54
C VAL A 296 16.44 -7.15 -6.92
N ALA A 297 17.50 -6.49 -6.44
CA ALA A 297 17.40 -5.14 -5.90
C ALA A 297 16.92 -4.13 -6.96
N MET A 298 17.44 -4.21 -8.18
CA MET A 298 17.01 -3.38 -9.32
C MET A 298 15.53 -3.63 -9.65
N ALA A 299 15.11 -4.89 -9.69
CA ALA A 299 13.73 -5.26 -9.94
C ALA A 299 12.78 -4.66 -8.88
N ILE A 300 13.13 -4.79 -7.60
CA ILE A 300 12.37 -4.20 -6.48
C ILE A 300 12.31 -2.67 -6.62
N PHE A 301 13.44 -2.02 -6.92
CA PHE A 301 13.50 -0.58 -7.08
C PHE A 301 12.59 -0.08 -8.21
N ILE A 302 12.67 -0.71 -9.39
CA ILE A 302 11.85 -0.35 -10.55
C ILE A 302 10.38 -0.59 -10.28
N ALA A 303 10.00 -1.75 -9.70
CA ALA A 303 8.62 -2.07 -9.36
C ALA A 303 8.01 -1.05 -8.40
N SER A 304 8.75 -0.71 -7.35
CA SER A 304 8.31 0.26 -6.33
C SER A 304 8.22 1.67 -6.91
N THR A 305 9.22 2.10 -7.68
CA THR A 305 9.21 3.39 -8.38
C THR A 305 7.99 3.49 -9.29
N SER A 306 7.68 2.45 -10.06
CA SER A 306 6.52 2.41 -10.97
C SER A 306 5.20 2.50 -10.21
N LEU A 307 5.02 1.71 -9.14
CA LEU A 307 3.80 1.74 -8.33
C LEU A 307 3.58 3.12 -7.70
N PHE A 308 4.59 3.64 -7.02
CA PHE A 308 4.44 4.88 -6.26
C PHE A 308 4.41 6.12 -7.14
N SER A 309 4.94 6.07 -8.37
CA SER A 309 4.81 7.17 -9.32
C SER A 309 3.42 7.23 -9.98
N LEU A 310 2.73 6.10 -10.06
CA LEU A 310 1.36 6.03 -10.57
C LEU A 310 0.36 6.74 -9.64
N MET A 311 0.57 6.69 -8.33
CA MET A 311 -0.38 7.20 -7.33
C MET A 311 -0.72 8.70 -7.49
N PRO A 312 0.25 9.64 -7.56
CA PRO A 312 -0.06 11.06 -7.74
C PRO A 312 -0.75 11.35 -9.07
N VAL A 313 -0.34 10.65 -10.13
CA VAL A 313 -0.92 10.83 -11.47
C VAL A 313 -2.37 10.38 -11.51
N LEU A 314 -2.70 9.22 -10.95
CA LEU A 314 -4.08 8.74 -10.83
C LEU A 314 -4.92 9.68 -9.97
N SER A 315 -4.40 10.08 -8.81
CA SER A 315 -5.12 10.98 -7.90
C SER A 315 -5.45 12.31 -8.58
N SER A 316 -4.48 12.90 -9.28
CA SER A 316 -4.68 14.14 -10.06
C SER A 316 -5.76 13.97 -11.12
N ARG A 317 -5.71 12.89 -11.90
CA ARG A 317 -6.72 12.58 -12.93
C ARG A 317 -8.10 12.33 -12.35
N ILE A 318 -8.21 11.58 -11.27
CA ILE A 318 -9.49 11.31 -10.59
C ILE A 318 -10.09 12.60 -10.06
N ILE A 319 -9.29 13.47 -9.42
CA ILE A 319 -9.75 14.77 -8.91
C ILE A 319 -10.26 15.66 -10.06
N GLN A 320 -9.52 15.74 -11.17
CA GLN A 320 -9.93 16.52 -12.34
C GLN A 320 -11.22 16.00 -12.96
N THR A 321 -11.31 14.67 -13.14
CA THR A 321 -12.48 14.02 -13.79
C THR A 321 -13.73 14.07 -12.90
N SER A 322 -13.56 13.97 -11.58
CA SER A 322 -14.65 13.99 -10.60
C SER A 322 -15.00 15.38 -10.08
N GLN A 323 -14.36 16.43 -10.59
CA GLN A 323 -14.50 17.80 -10.09
C GLN A 323 -14.25 17.93 -8.58
N GLY A 324 -13.29 17.14 -8.08
CA GLY A 324 -12.88 17.17 -6.69
C GLY A 324 -13.81 16.41 -5.72
N ALA A 325 -14.70 15.56 -6.21
CA ALA A 325 -15.64 14.81 -5.37
C ALA A 325 -14.90 13.87 -4.38
N PRO A 326 -15.08 14.03 -3.05
CA PRO A 326 -14.38 13.21 -2.05
C PRO A 326 -14.67 11.71 -2.17
N LEU A 327 -15.89 11.36 -2.60
CA LEU A 327 -16.30 9.96 -2.80
C LEU A 327 -15.46 9.27 -3.89
N ALA A 328 -15.06 9.99 -4.95
CA ALA A 328 -14.22 9.41 -6.00
C ALA A 328 -12.85 8.95 -5.45
N MET A 329 -12.25 9.73 -4.56
CA MET A 329 -10.99 9.35 -3.90
C MET A 329 -11.16 8.21 -2.89
N ALA A 330 -12.28 8.17 -2.17
CA ALA A 330 -12.59 7.06 -1.28
C ALA A 330 -12.76 5.74 -2.05
N VAL A 331 -13.49 5.77 -3.17
CA VAL A 331 -13.63 4.62 -4.08
C VAL A 331 -12.28 4.18 -4.62
N ASN A 332 -11.41 5.12 -5.04
CA ASN A 332 -10.05 4.79 -5.49
C ASN A 332 -9.26 4.03 -4.42
N GLY A 333 -9.31 4.47 -3.16
CA GLY A 333 -8.65 3.79 -2.05
C GLY A 333 -9.14 2.34 -1.88
N SER A 334 -10.46 2.14 -1.91
CA SER A 334 -11.06 0.79 -1.81
C SER A 334 -10.69 -0.10 -2.98
N VAL A 335 -10.74 0.42 -4.20
CA VAL A 335 -10.38 -0.33 -5.42
C VAL A 335 -8.89 -0.72 -5.41
N ASN A 336 -8.00 0.17 -4.99
CA ASN A 336 -6.58 -0.13 -4.82
C ASN A 336 -6.35 -1.23 -3.76
N SER A 337 -7.10 -1.20 -2.66
CA SER A 337 -7.05 -2.26 -1.63
C SER A 337 -7.57 -3.60 -2.17
N MET A 338 -8.63 -3.59 -2.99
CA MET A 338 -9.08 -4.82 -3.69
C MET A 338 -8.00 -5.36 -4.63
N GLY A 339 -7.28 -4.47 -5.35
CA GLY A 339 -6.12 -4.86 -6.16
C GLY A 339 -5.03 -5.53 -5.32
N GLN A 340 -4.71 -4.97 -4.15
CA GLN A 340 -3.75 -5.59 -3.21
C GLN A 340 -4.21 -6.98 -2.76
N ALA A 341 -5.49 -7.15 -2.41
CA ALA A 341 -6.05 -8.43 -2.01
C ALA A 341 -5.96 -9.47 -3.13
N LEU A 342 -6.34 -9.08 -4.38
CA LEU A 342 -6.22 -9.96 -5.54
C LEU A 342 -4.77 -10.34 -5.79
N GLY A 343 -3.83 -9.39 -5.79
CA GLY A 343 -2.41 -9.65 -6.00
C GLY A 343 -1.85 -10.62 -4.98
N SER A 344 -2.19 -10.44 -3.70
CA SER A 344 -1.79 -11.33 -2.62
C SER A 344 -2.32 -12.76 -2.83
N ALA A 345 -3.58 -12.90 -3.23
CA ALA A 345 -4.20 -14.19 -3.51
C ALA A 345 -3.58 -14.88 -4.74
N VAL A 346 -3.37 -14.13 -5.84
CA VAL A 346 -2.73 -14.63 -7.07
C VAL A 346 -1.30 -15.06 -6.79
N GLY A 347 -0.53 -14.29 -6.02
CA GLY A 347 0.84 -14.65 -5.62
C GLY A 347 0.89 -15.93 -4.80
N GLY A 348 -0.03 -16.10 -3.86
CA GLY A 348 -0.16 -17.33 -3.08
C GLY A 348 -0.53 -18.54 -3.93
N PHE A 349 -1.49 -18.40 -4.85
CA PHE A 349 -1.86 -19.46 -5.78
C PHE A 349 -0.70 -19.84 -6.71
N ALA A 350 -0.01 -18.86 -7.28
CA ALA A 350 1.15 -19.08 -8.14
C ALA A 350 2.29 -19.78 -7.39
N LEU A 351 2.54 -19.38 -6.14
CA LEU A 351 3.54 -20.04 -5.29
C LEU A 351 3.17 -21.50 -5.03
N ALA A 352 1.89 -21.80 -4.78
CA ALA A 352 1.42 -23.16 -4.50
C ALA A 352 1.45 -24.08 -5.72
N THR A 353 1.24 -23.55 -6.93
CA THR A 353 1.10 -24.36 -8.15
C THR A 353 2.37 -24.44 -9.00
N VAL A 354 3.09 -23.33 -9.13
CA VAL A 354 4.26 -23.20 -10.00
C VAL A 354 5.56 -23.04 -9.20
N GLY A 355 5.45 -22.66 -7.92
CA GLY A 355 6.59 -22.32 -7.08
C GLY A 355 6.98 -20.86 -7.20
N VAL A 356 8.18 -20.50 -6.69
CA VAL A 356 8.63 -19.11 -6.58
C VAL A 356 8.69 -18.37 -7.93
N PRO A 357 9.16 -18.96 -9.05
CA PRO A 357 9.13 -18.29 -10.35
C PRO A 357 7.73 -17.95 -10.87
N GLY A 358 6.71 -18.71 -10.43
CA GLY A 358 5.30 -18.46 -10.77
C GLY A 358 4.78 -17.11 -10.25
N ILE A 359 5.34 -16.61 -9.15
CA ILE A 359 4.93 -15.35 -8.53
C ILE A 359 5.14 -14.17 -9.50
N PRO A 360 6.36 -13.85 -9.95
CA PRO A 360 6.56 -12.74 -10.88
C PRO A 360 5.97 -13.02 -12.28
N LEU A 361 5.85 -14.29 -12.68
CA LEU A 361 5.23 -14.66 -13.95
C LEU A 361 3.74 -14.29 -14.00
N SER A 362 3.00 -14.55 -12.93
CA SER A 362 1.60 -14.13 -12.82
C SER A 362 1.45 -12.60 -12.75
N ALA A 363 2.39 -11.91 -12.11
CA ALA A 363 2.42 -10.45 -12.08
C ALA A 363 2.65 -9.82 -13.47
N ILE A 364 3.41 -10.49 -14.36
CA ILE A 364 3.55 -10.09 -15.77
C ILE A 364 2.18 -10.09 -16.45
N GLY A 365 1.39 -11.17 -16.31
CA GLY A 365 0.05 -11.25 -16.89
C GLY A 365 -0.86 -10.11 -16.46
N ILE A 366 -0.86 -9.78 -15.16
CA ILE A 366 -1.63 -8.65 -14.62
C ILE A 366 -1.12 -7.31 -15.18
N SER A 367 0.21 -7.13 -15.27
CA SER A 367 0.80 -5.90 -15.79
C SER A 367 0.52 -5.69 -17.28
N VAL A 368 0.52 -6.78 -18.07
CA VAL A 368 0.12 -6.74 -19.49
C VAL A 368 -1.34 -6.32 -19.62
N ALA A 369 -2.23 -6.91 -18.81
CA ALA A 369 -3.64 -6.52 -18.80
C ALA A 369 -3.82 -5.03 -18.47
N GLY A 370 -3.07 -4.52 -17.48
CA GLY A 370 -3.08 -3.10 -17.12
C GLY A 370 -2.56 -2.19 -18.24
N LEU A 371 -1.48 -2.59 -18.90
CA LEU A 371 -0.91 -1.85 -20.03
C LEU A 371 -1.91 -1.79 -21.20
N VAL A 372 -2.46 -2.93 -21.62
CA VAL A 372 -3.42 -3.03 -22.70
C VAL A 372 -4.65 -2.19 -22.39
N MET A 373 -5.21 -2.33 -21.19
CA MET A 373 -6.37 -1.54 -20.77
C MET A 373 -6.05 -0.03 -20.79
N THR A 374 -4.87 0.39 -20.31
CA THR A 374 -4.46 1.79 -20.33
C THR A 374 -4.37 2.33 -21.76
N ILE A 375 -3.83 1.54 -22.68
CA ILE A 375 -3.71 1.92 -24.10
C ILE A 375 -5.08 2.03 -24.77
N LEU A 376 -6.00 1.13 -24.47
CA LEU A 376 -7.29 1.05 -25.15
C LEU A 376 -8.35 2.01 -24.57
N LEU A 377 -8.38 2.18 -23.24
CA LEU A 377 -9.50 2.83 -22.56
C LEU A 377 -9.19 4.23 -22.03
N ILE A 378 -7.91 4.59 -21.85
CA ILE A 378 -7.58 5.93 -21.38
C ILE A 378 -7.24 6.83 -22.57
N PRO A 379 -8.07 7.85 -22.85
CA PRO A 379 -7.86 8.72 -24.04
C PRO A 379 -6.58 9.55 -23.88
N ARG A 380 -5.91 9.81 -25.01
CA ARG A 380 -4.87 10.82 -25.10
C ARG A 380 -5.47 12.19 -24.79
N ARG A 381 -4.71 13.05 -24.11
CA ARG A 381 -5.09 14.46 -23.98
C ARG A 381 -5.07 15.08 -25.39
N THR A 382 -6.20 15.49 -25.91
CA THR A 382 -6.20 16.47 -27.00
C THR A 382 -5.62 17.75 -26.41
N SER A 383 -4.49 18.22 -26.94
CA SER A 383 -3.95 19.55 -26.59
C SER A 383 -5.07 20.57 -26.68
N PRO A 384 -5.27 21.44 -25.69
CA PRO A 384 -6.21 22.54 -25.86
C PRO A 384 -5.81 23.27 -27.16
N ALA A 385 -6.78 23.50 -28.05
CA ALA A 385 -6.55 24.33 -29.24
C ALA A 385 -5.89 25.64 -28.78
N PRO A 386 -4.85 26.13 -29.49
CA PRO A 386 -4.24 27.41 -29.16
C PRO A 386 -5.36 28.43 -29.08
N ALA A 387 -5.44 29.15 -27.95
CA ALA A 387 -6.37 30.28 -27.82
C ALA A 387 -6.10 31.17 -29.01
N GLY A 388 -7.13 31.35 -29.85
CA GLY A 388 -7.04 32.26 -30.99
C GLY A 388 -6.55 33.64 -30.52
N PRO A 389 -5.87 34.37 -31.37
CA PRO A 389 -5.34 35.70 -31.03
C PRO A 389 -6.47 36.58 -30.54
N PRO A 390 -6.16 37.51 -29.57
CA PRO A 390 -7.12 38.42 -28.98
C PRO A 390 -7.77 39.37 -29.98
#